data_4ba82d65607f99d2ecf8dbd2e300150f
#
_entry.id   4ba82d65607f99d2ecf8dbd2e300150f
#
_cell.length_a   1.000
_cell.length_b   1.000
_cell.length_c   1.000
_cell.angle_alpha   90.00
_cell.angle_beta   90.00
_cell.angle_gamma   90.00
#
_symmetry.space_group_name_H-M   'P 1'
#
loop_
_entity.id
_entity.type
_entity.pdbx_description
1 polymer ?
#
loop_
_entity_poly.entity_id
_entity_poly.type
_entity_poly.pdbx_seq_one_letter_code
_entity_poly.pdbx_strand_id
1 'polypeptide(L)'
;KDYRIFETDEIIFAYSASQRSFCGWGADDKNGIWICLRCLEKYPTLKVAFFADEERGCNGSSKADMTFFNDTLLILDPDRRGKRDIITQIGFSTLCSKVFYDAIQPGLYGYIEESGMMTDIEALRKRGYPNSCVNLSCGYFDHHTSHEFTQKKDLLNCLDFVSHIIETIDTAYPCDDVGGYWGDDLWAKDEEFSELLDLLDYDILESPDANPTAADLYAMYKPQFPSLTKSDYEIALRFVMENKGISEDETDCFGIRR
;
A
#
# COMPACT_ATOMS: atom_id res chain seq x y z
N LYS A 1 2.48 -26.71 5.76
CA LYS A 1 1.71 -26.67 4.49
C LYS A 1 2.42 -27.53 3.48
N ASP A 2 1.74 -28.39 2.74
CA ASP A 2 2.31 -29.27 1.73
C ASP A 2 2.14 -28.69 0.32
N TYR A 3 2.67 -27.51 0.10
CA TYR A 3 2.66 -26.92 -1.23
C TYR A 3 4.06 -26.98 -1.87
N ARG A 4 4.07 -27.02 -3.18
CA ARG A 4 5.28 -26.86 -4.00
C ARG A 4 5.18 -25.57 -4.79
N ILE A 5 6.31 -24.86 -4.85
CA ILE A 5 6.46 -23.70 -5.71
C ILE A 5 6.82 -24.17 -7.11
N PHE A 6 6.17 -23.60 -8.09
CA PHE A 6 6.42 -23.80 -9.50
C PHE A 6 6.87 -22.49 -10.12
N GLU A 7 7.85 -22.61 -10.98
CA GLU A 7 8.39 -21.48 -11.73
C GLU A 7 8.35 -21.81 -13.21
N THR A 8 7.81 -20.87 -13.99
CA THR A 8 7.87 -20.85 -15.44
C THR A 8 8.78 -19.73 -15.91
N ASP A 9 8.89 -19.51 -17.21
CA ASP A 9 9.61 -18.36 -17.75
C ASP A 9 8.96 -17.03 -17.35
N GLU A 10 7.64 -17.02 -17.11
CA GLU A 10 6.85 -15.82 -16.87
C GLU A 10 6.42 -15.64 -15.41
N ILE A 11 5.98 -16.71 -14.75
CA ILE A 11 5.35 -16.61 -13.41
C ILE A 11 5.92 -17.60 -12.41
N ILE A 12 5.73 -17.24 -11.12
CA ILE A 12 5.95 -18.11 -9.97
C ILE A 12 4.62 -18.25 -9.23
N PHE A 13 4.23 -19.49 -8.92
CA PHE A 13 2.99 -19.80 -8.20
C PHE A 13 3.16 -21.05 -7.32
N ALA A 14 2.18 -21.33 -6.48
CA ALA A 14 2.20 -22.53 -5.64
C ALA A 14 0.99 -23.42 -5.88
N TYR A 15 1.19 -24.72 -5.69
CA TYR A 15 0.15 -25.75 -5.81
C TYR A 15 0.28 -26.77 -4.67
N SER A 16 -0.83 -27.09 -4.03
CA SER A 16 -0.92 -28.14 -3.01
C SER A 16 -1.39 -29.46 -3.67
N ALA A 17 -0.56 -30.48 -3.60
CA ALA A 17 -0.88 -31.79 -4.14
C ALA A 17 -1.98 -32.49 -3.31
N SER A 18 -2.00 -32.30 -1.99
CA SER A 18 -3.01 -32.89 -1.10
C SER A 18 -4.39 -32.26 -1.32
N GLN A 19 -4.44 -30.94 -1.49
CA GLN A 19 -5.69 -30.22 -1.76
C GLN A 19 -6.10 -30.24 -3.25
N ARG A 20 -5.19 -30.64 -4.14
CA ARG A 20 -5.35 -30.61 -5.59
C ARG A 20 -5.79 -29.24 -6.14
N SER A 21 -5.23 -28.17 -5.55
CA SER A 21 -5.58 -26.79 -5.87
C SER A 21 -4.38 -25.86 -5.81
N PHE A 22 -4.49 -24.73 -6.44
CA PHE A 22 -3.60 -23.61 -6.21
C PHE A 22 -3.68 -23.16 -4.74
N CYS A 23 -2.63 -22.58 -4.25
CA CYS A 23 -2.57 -22.01 -2.89
C CYS A 23 -1.67 -20.78 -2.89
N GLY A 24 -2.03 -19.78 -2.09
CA GLY A 24 -1.19 -18.62 -1.84
C GLY A 24 0.16 -19.06 -1.25
N TRP A 25 1.24 -18.52 -1.74
CA TRP A 25 2.60 -18.84 -1.31
C TRP A 25 3.26 -17.70 -0.53
N GLY A 26 2.52 -16.59 -0.39
CA GLY A 26 2.96 -15.38 0.28
C GLY A 26 3.93 -14.58 -0.61
N ALA A 27 3.57 -14.36 -1.88
CA ALA A 27 4.26 -13.43 -2.74
C ALA A 27 4.18 -12.01 -2.16
N ASP A 28 3.09 -11.74 -1.52
CA ASP A 28 2.86 -10.70 -0.54
C ASP A 28 3.37 -11.14 0.84
N ASP A 29 4.53 -10.61 1.40
CA ASP A 29 5.48 -9.79 0.63
C ASP A 29 6.85 -10.47 0.43
N LYS A 30 6.90 -11.71 -0.04
CA LYS A 30 8.19 -12.32 -0.40
C LYS A 30 8.86 -11.69 -1.61
N ASN A 31 8.09 -11.00 -2.46
CA ASN A 31 8.64 -10.27 -3.59
C ASN A 31 9.51 -9.10 -3.11
N GLY A 32 9.01 -8.28 -2.18
CA GLY A 32 9.79 -7.19 -1.60
C GLY A 32 10.97 -7.69 -0.77
N ILE A 33 10.78 -8.75 0.03
CA ILE A 33 11.89 -9.40 0.73
C ILE A 33 12.99 -9.81 -0.24
N TRP A 34 12.63 -10.42 -1.37
CA TRP A 34 13.60 -10.82 -2.39
C TRP A 34 14.32 -9.63 -3.02
N ILE A 35 13.62 -8.55 -3.34
CA ILE A 35 14.20 -7.28 -3.83
C ILE A 35 15.19 -6.73 -2.81
N CYS A 36 14.80 -6.65 -1.54
CA CYS A 36 15.68 -6.18 -0.46
C CYS A 36 16.95 -7.01 -0.35
N LEU A 37 16.86 -8.34 -0.42
CA LEU A 37 18.02 -9.22 -0.36
C LEU A 37 18.94 -9.04 -1.59
N ARG A 38 18.38 -8.86 -2.79
CA ARG A 38 19.18 -8.56 -3.99
C ARG A 38 19.92 -7.22 -3.86
N CYS A 39 19.26 -6.21 -3.29
CA CYS A 39 19.89 -4.92 -3.03
C CYS A 39 21.00 -5.00 -1.99
N LEU A 40 20.81 -5.75 -0.90
CA LEU A 40 21.85 -5.99 0.11
C LEU A 40 23.11 -6.67 -0.44
N GLU A 41 22.95 -7.55 -1.43
CA GLU A 41 24.10 -8.18 -2.10
C GLU A 41 24.88 -7.19 -2.97
N LYS A 42 24.22 -6.16 -3.48
CA LYS A 42 24.81 -5.20 -4.45
C LYS A 42 25.35 -3.94 -3.78
N TYR A 43 24.66 -3.43 -2.74
CA TYR A 43 24.95 -2.12 -2.17
C TYR A 43 25.48 -2.21 -0.74
N PRO A 44 26.72 -1.74 -0.47
CA PRO A 44 27.35 -1.88 0.84
C PRO A 44 26.80 -0.94 1.91
N THR A 45 26.10 0.11 1.52
CA THR A 45 25.57 1.15 2.43
C THR A 45 24.03 1.16 2.44
N LEU A 46 23.43 -0.01 2.53
CA LEU A 46 21.99 -0.19 2.55
C LEU A 46 21.56 -0.72 3.92
N LYS A 47 20.45 -0.19 4.44
CA LYS A 47 19.72 -0.78 5.57
C LYS A 47 18.45 -1.42 5.07
N VAL A 48 18.06 -2.54 5.68
CA VAL A 48 16.78 -3.21 5.42
C VAL A 48 16.09 -3.48 6.74
N ALA A 49 14.81 -3.21 6.82
CA ALA A 49 13.94 -3.57 7.93
C ALA A 49 12.86 -4.51 7.41
N PHE A 50 12.61 -5.60 8.13
CA PHE A 50 11.48 -6.48 7.90
C PHE A 50 10.56 -6.39 9.11
N PHE A 51 9.35 -5.95 8.89
CA PHE A 51 8.37 -5.80 9.96
C PHE A 51 7.45 -7.02 10.04
N ALA A 52 6.95 -7.27 11.22
CA ALA A 52 5.96 -8.30 11.46
C ALA A 52 4.57 -7.67 11.60
N ASP A 53 3.54 -8.45 11.27
CA ASP A 53 2.13 -8.07 11.43
C ASP A 53 1.76 -6.76 10.68
N GLU A 54 2.28 -6.58 9.45
CA GLU A 54 1.87 -5.49 8.56
C GLU A 54 0.36 -5.58 8.30
N GLU A 55 -0.13 -6.72 7.86
CA GLU A 55 -1.52 -7.07 7.56
C GLU A 55 -2.52 -6.86 8.71
N ARG A 56 -2.02 -6.59 9.91
CA ARG A 56 -2.79 -6.36 11.12
C ARG A 56 -2.64 -4.94 11.66
N GLY A 57 -2.46 -3.98 10.77
CA GLY A 57 -2.31 -2.58 11.13
C GLY A 57 -0.87 -2.14 11.37
N CYS A 58 0.08 -2.63 10.60
CA CYS A 58 1.49 -2.22 10.64
C CYS A 58 2.09 -2.28 12.06
N ASN A 59 1.75 -3.34 12.82
CA ASN A 59 2.11 -3.45 14.25
C ASN A 59 3.62 -3.43 14.49
N GLY A 60 4.41 -3.96 13.57
CA GLY A 60 5.86 -3.97 13.66
C GLY A 60 6.47 -2.59 13.46
N SER A 61 6.13 -1.93 12.37
CA SER A 61 6.65 -0.60 12.02
C SER A 61 6.17 0.50 12.98
N SER A 62 4.93 0.39 13.49
CA SER A 62 4.42 1.32 14.50
C SER A 62 5.20 1.28 15.83
N LYS A 63 5.99 0.23 16.08
CA LYS A 63 6.84 0.06 17.27
C LYS A 63 8.33 0.07 16.96
N ALA A 64 8.72 0.36 15.72
CA ALA A 64 10.11 0.33 15.29
C ALA A 64 10.98 1.30 16.11
N ASP A 65 12.25 0.96 16.30
CA ASP A 65 13.22 1.92 16.82
C ASP A 65 13.56 2.96 15.75
N MET A 66 13.03 4.16 15.90
CA MET A 66 13.22 5.24 14.93
C MET A 66 14.68 5.67 14.78
N THR A 67 15.56 5.39 15.75
CA THR A 67 16.99 5.69 15.64
C THR A 67 17.67 4.92 14.52
N PHE A 68 17.10 3.76 14.12
CA PHE A 68 17.57 2.99 12.97
C PHE A 68 17.49 3.78 11.65
N PHE A 69 16.56 4.73 11.54
CA PHE A 69 16.29 5.48 10.31
C PHE A 69 16.95 6.87 10.27
N ASN A 70 17.60 7.32 11.37
CA ASN A 70 18.10 8.69 11.49
C ASN A 70 19.10 9.13 10.40
N ASP A 71 19.83 8.20 9.80
CA ASP A 71 20.86 8.46 8.77
C ASP A 71 20.44 7.96 7.37
N THR A 72 19.15 7.68 7.17
CA THR A 72 18.66 7.26 5.85
C THR A 72 18.21 8.47 5.03
N LEU A 73 18.56 8.47 3.74
CA LEU A 73 18.18 9.52 2.80
C LEU A 73 16.71 9.41 2.37
N LEU A 74 16.22 8.17 2.31
CA LEU A 74 14.88 7.82 1.83
C LEU A 74 14.51 6.41 2.33
N ILE A 75 13.23 6.05 2.19
CA ILE A 75 12.76 4.68 2.41
C ILE A 75 11.99 4.22 1.15
N LEU A 76 12.33 3.03 0.67
CA LEU A 76 11.63 2.34 -0.41
C LEU A 76 10.95 1.11 0.17
N ASP A 77 9.68 0.95 -0.12
CA ASP A 77 8.84 -0.13 0.35
C ASP A 77 8.28 -0.89 -0.87
N PRO A 78 8.96 -1.95 -1.35
CA PRO A 78 8.46 -2.72 -2.47
C PRO A 78 7.44 -3.75 -1.99
N ASP A 79 6.32 -3.28 -1.47
CA ASP A 79 5.23 -4.05 -0.88
C ASP A 79 3.85 -3.58 -1.38
N ARG A 80 3.71 -3.55 -2.70
CA ARG A 80 2.44 -3.24 -3.34
C ARG A 80 2.13 -4.27 -4.42
N ARG A 81 0.87 -4.70 -4.45
CA ARG A 81 0.34 -5.55 -5.53
C ARG A 81 0.48 -4.89 -6.90
N GLY A 82 0.42 -5.71 -7.95
CA GLY A 82 0.41 -5.20 -9.32
C GLY A 82 1.82 -4.91 -9.84
N LYS A 83 1.92 -3.98 -10.75
CA LYS A 83 3.13 -3.84 -11.56
C LYS A 83 3.69 -2.43 -11.70
N ARG A 84 2.89 -1.40 -11.46
CA ARG A 84 3.28 -0.04 -11.89
C ARG A 84 2.79 1.07 -10.99
N ASP A 85 2.22 0.77 -9.84
CA ASP A 85 1.78 1.80 -8.93
C ASP A 85 2.96 2.26 -8.09
N ILE A 86 3.15 3.57 -7.98
CA ILE A 86 3.98 4.21 -6.98
C ILE A 86 3.07 5.02 -6.06
N ILE A 87 3.07 4.65 -4.79
CA ILE A 87 2.23 5.28 -3.79
C ILE A 87 3.01 6.43 -3.16
N THR A 88 2.49 7.62 -3.34
CA THR A 88 3.05 8.88 -2.84
C THR A 88 2.20 9.53 -1.77
N GLN A 89 0.98 9.03 -1.60
CA GLN A 89 0.01 9.52 -0.62
C GLN A 89 -0.87 8.39 -0.11
N ILE A 90 -1.21 8.43 1.18
CA ILE A 90 -2.17 7.55 1.84
C ILE A 90 -3.11 8.41 2.65
N GLY A 91 -4.40 8.39 2.31
CA GLY A 91 -5.35 9.31 2.93
C GLY A 91 -4.87 10.76 2.86
N PHE A 92 -4.63 11.36 4.01
CA PHE A 92 -4.09 12.72 4.13
C PHE A 92 -2.55 12.76 4.31
N SER A 93 -1.91 11.60 4.46
CA SER A 93 -0.46 11.51 4.67
C SER A 93 0.28 11.58 3.35
N THR A 94 1.09 12.61 3.16
CA THR A 94 2.05 12.70 2.05
C THR A 94 3.28 11.86 2.36
N LEU A 95 3.63 10.93 1.48
CA LEU A 95 4.78 10.05 1.67
C LEU A 95 6.06 10.62 1.06
N CYS A 96 5.97 11.36 -0.05
CA CYS A 96 7.14 11.93 -0.69
C CYS A 96 6.89 13.35 -1.21
N SER A 97 7.96 14.14 -1.28
CA SER A 97 7.90 15.45 -1.91
C SER A 97 7.84 15.34 -3.44
N LYS A 98 7.22 16.32 -4.08
CA LYS A 98 7.20 16.40 -5.56
C LYS A 98 8.60 16.43 -6.16
N VAL A 99 9.56 17.08 -5.50
CA VAL A 99 10.95 17.16 -5.95
C VAL A 99 11.60 15.78 -5.93
N PHE A 100 11.34 14.97 -4.91
CA PHE A 100 11.81 13.59 -4.86
C PHE A 100 11.17 12.75 -5.98
N TYR A 101 9.85 12.83 -6.13
CA TYR A 101 9.14 12.11 -7.18
C TYR A 101 9.72 12.38 -8.58
N ASP A 102 9.99 13.66 -8.88
CA ASP A 102 10.59 14.05 -10.17
C ASP A 102 12.05 13.55 -10.31
N ALA A 103 12.81 13.54 -9.20
CA ALA A 103 14.19 13.08 -9.20
C ALA A 103 14.33 11.58 -9.48
N ILE A 104 13.43 10.74 -8.96
CA ILE A 104 13.47 9.29 -9.17
C ILE A 104 12.94 8.84 -10.54
N GLN A 105 12.31 9.73 -11.31
CA GLN A 105 11.88 9.50 -12.69
C GLN A 105 11.05 8.21 -12.90
N PRO A 106 9.95 7.99 -12.17
CA PRO A 106 9.20 6.72 -12.17
C PRO A 106 8.68 6.33 -13.55
N GLY A 107 8.39 7.32 -14.42
CA GLY A 107 7.94 7.09 -15.78
C GLY A 107 8.93 6.30 -16.67
N LEU A 108 10.24 6.31 -16.37
CA LEU A 108 11.22 5.50 -17.11
C LEU A 108 10.99 4.00 -16.92
N TYR A 109 10.41 3.61 -15.79
CA TYR A 109 10.08 2.23 -15.43
C TYR A 109 8.59 1.95 -15.60
N GLY A 110 7.84 2.93 -16.12
CA GLY A 110 6.41 2.84 -16.37
C GLY A 110 5.56 2.90 -15.11
N TYR A 111 6.09 3.41 -13.99
CA TYR A 111 5.32 3.62 -12.78
C TYR A 111 4.41 4.84 -12.92
N ILE A 112 3.23 4.75 -12.34
CA ILE A 112 2.18 5.76 -12.33
C ILE A 112 1.85 6.07 -10.87
N GLU A 113 1.72 7.33 -10.55
CA GLU A 113 1.35 7.80 -9.23
C GLU A 113 -0.08 7.38 -8.88
N GLU A 114 -0.23 6.75 -7.73
CA GLU A 114 -1.50 6.27 -7.21
C GLU A 114 -1.63 6.57 -5.72
N SER A 115 -2.85 6.59 -5.23
CA SER A 115 -3.15 6.60 -3.80
C SER A 115 -3.09 5.18 -3.24
N GLY A 116 -2.64 5.06 -2.01
CA GLY A 116 -2.55 3.77 -1.32
C GLY A 116 -3.40 3.71 -0.06
N MET A 117 -3.34 2.55 0.54
CA MET A 117 -3.80 2.29 1.89
C MET A 117 -2.62 2.19 2.83
N MET A 118 -2.91 1.75 4.04
CA MET A 118 -1.99 1.40 5.10
C MET A 118 -0.72 0.69 4.57
N THR A 119 0.44 1.16 5.00
CA THR A 119 1.74 0.55 4.75
C THR A 119 2.70 0.87 5.88
N ASP A 120 3.75 0.07 6.02
CA ASP A 120 4.79 0.27 7.02
C ASP A 120 5.46 1.65 6.92
N ILE A 121 5.66 2.19 5.72
CA ILE A 121 6.26 3.53 5.55
C ILE A 121 5.35 4.66 6.01
N GLU A 122 4.04 4.51 5.92
CA GLU A 122 3.11 5.47 6.50
C GLU A 122 3.22 5.47 8.03
N ALA A 123 3.28 4.29 8.66
CA ALA A 123 3.48 4.17 10.10
C ALA A 123 4.79 4.84 10.54
N LEU A 124 5.88 4.70 9.78
CA LEU A 124 7.14 5.39 10.05
C LEU A 124 7.03 6.91 9.85
N ARG A 125 6.31 7.37 8.82
CA ARG A 125 6.02 8.80 8.61
C ARG A 125 5.25 9.39 9.78
N LYS A 126 4.17 8.75 10.21
CA LYS A 126 3.39 9.15 11.40
C LYS A 126 4.24 9.24 12.66
N ARG A 127 5.32 8.48 12.75
CA ARG A 127 6.29 8.51 13.86
C ARG A 127 7.43 9.51 13.66
N GLY A 128 7.35 10.37 12.67
CA GLY A 128 8.27 11.49 12.47
C GLY A 128 9.45 11.20 11.55
N TYR A 129 9.40 10.17 10.69
CA TYR A 129 10.41 10.01 9.63
C TYR A 129 10.38 11.24 8.69
N PRO A 130 11.48 12.01 8.53
CA PRO A 130 11.41 13.33 7.91
C PRO A 130 11.54 13.34 6.39
N ASN A 131 12.12 12.28 5.81
CA ASN A 131 12.45 12.26 4.39
C ASN A 131 11.38 11.54 3.57
N SER A 132 11.45 11.71 2.26
CA SER A 132 10.55 11.08 1.29
C SER A 132 10.67 9.56 1.33
N CYS A 133 9.53 8.90 1.18
CA CYS A 133 9.39 7.47 1.03
C CYS A 133 8.32 7.15 -0.01
N VAL A 134 8.37 5.96 -0.60
CA VAL A 134 7.37 5.49 -1.57
C VAL A 134 7.14 4.00 -1.42
N ASN A 135 5.89 3.57 -1.61
CA ASN A 135 5.55 2.16 -1.77
C ASN A 135 5.40 1.83 -3.26
N LEU A 136 5.91 0.69 -3.68
CA LEU A 136 6.07 0.31 -5.09
C LEU A 136 5.42 -1.04 -5.38
N SER A 137 4.64 -1.12 -6.46
CA SER A 137 4.19 -2.40 -6.98
C SER A 137 5.38 -3.29 -7.33
N CYS A 138 5.41 -4.52 -6.81
CA CYS A 138 6.55 -5.42 -6.94
C CYS A 138 6.22 -6.76 -7.61
N GLY A 139 5.15 -6.80 -8.42
CA GLY A 139 4.89 -7.89 -9.36
C GLY A 139 4.16 -9.09 -8.75
N TYR A 140 3.49 -8.97 -7.61
CA TYR A 140 2.56 -9.99 -7.14
C TYR A 140 1.11 -9.60 -7.48
N PHE A 141 0.28 -10.61 -7.67
CA PHE A 141 -1.11 -10.48 -8.09
C PHE A 141 -1.97 -11.46 -7.31
N ASP A 142 -3.27 -11.19 -7.22
CA ASP A 142 -4.27 -12.01 -6.55
C ASP A 142 -3.86 -12.34 -5.09
N HIS A 143 -3.24 -11.34 -4.42
CA HIS A 143 -2.81 -11.45 -3.03
C HIS A 143 -3.98 -11.84 -2.13
N HIS A 144 -3.69 -12.43 -0.98
CA HIS A 144 -4.67 -12.94 -0.01
C HIS A 144 -5.62 -14.01 -0.56
N THR A 145 -5.33 -14.56 -1.75
CA THR A 145 -6.13 -15.64 -2.35
C THR A 145 -5.30 -16.91 -2.58
N SER A 146 -6.00 -17.99 -2.93
CA SER A 146 -5.33 -19.21 -3.37
C SER A 146 -4.69 -19.11 -4.76
N HIS A 147 -5.00 -18.09 -5.52
CA HIS A 147 -4.52 -17.89 -6.90
C HIS A 147 -3.34 -16.90 -6.97
N GLU A 148 -2.82 -16.50 -5.84
CA GLU A 148 -1.68 -15.62 -5.74
C GLU A 148 -0.50 -16.10 -6.58
N PHE A 149 0.09 -15.19 -7.35
CA PHE A 149 1.26 -15.48 -8.18
C PHE A 149 2.17 -14.26 -8.32
N THR A 150 3.43 -14.51 -8.68
CA THR A 150 4.39 -13.46 -9.06
C THR A 150 4.57 -13.44 -10.56
N GLN A 151 4.48 -12.27 -11.17
CA GLN A 151 4.88 -12.01 -12.54
C GLN A 151 6.37 -11.61 -12.56
N LYS A 152 7.24 -12.47 -13.06
CA LYS A 152 8.70 -12.28 -13.00
C LYS A 152 9.17 -11.01 -13.67
N LYS A 153 8.58 -10.64 -14.79
CA LYS A 153 8.90 -9.40 -15.51
C LYS A 153 8.65 -8.17 -14.64
N ASP A 154 7.54 -8.14 -13.93
CA ASP A 154 7.16 -6.98 -13.12
C ASP A 154 7.98 -6.93 -11.81
N LEU A 155 8.31 -8.08 -11.22
CA LEU A 155 9.26 -8.19 -10.10
C LEU A 155 10.65 -7.65 -10.48
N LEU A 156 11.17 -8.04 -11.63
CA LEU A 156 12.47 -7.56 -12.12
C LEU A 156 12.44 -6.07 -12.45
N ASN A 157 11.34 -5.56 -13.03
CA ASN A 157 11.19 -4.13 -13.28
C ASN A 157 11.20 -3.31 -11.97
N CYS A 158 10.60 -3.84 -10.90
CA CYS A 158 10.65 -3.22 -9.58
C CYS A 158 12.09 -3.21 -9.04
N LEU A 159 12.82 -4.32 -9.13
CA LEU A 159 14.23 -4.39 -8.73
C LEU A 159 15.10 -3.39 -9.50
N ASP A 160 14.88 -3.26 -10.81
CA ASP A 160 15.61 -2.30 -11.65
C ASP A 160 15.29 -0.86 -11.24
N PHE A 161 14.03 -0.55 -10.94
CA PHE A 161 13.63 0.78 -10.49
C PHE A 161 14.19 1.09 -9.09
N VAL A 162 14.10 0.18 -8.13
CA VAL A 162 14.71 0.32 -6.80
C VAL A 162 16.21 0.54 -6.92
N SER A 163 16.88 -0.22 -7.80
CA SER A 163 18.32 -0.05 -8.08
C SER A 163 18.63 1.34 -8.64
N HIS A 164 17.83 1.81 -9.61
CA HIS A 164 17.97 3.14 -10.16
C HIS A 164 17.84 4.24 -9.10
N ILE A 165 16.85 4.15 -8.21
CA ILE A 165 16.68 5.12 -7.13
C ILE A 165 17.89 5.12 -6.20
N ILE A 166 18.36 3.96 -5.78
CA ILE A 166 19.55 3.84 -4.89
C ILE A 166 20.80 4.44 -5.56
N GLU A 167 20.96 4.28 -6.86
CA GLU A 167 22.13 4.77 -7.62
C GLU A 167 22.05 6.26 -7.97
N THR A 168 20.85 6.82 -7.99
CA THR A 168 20.62 8.20 -8.44
C THR A 168 20.49 9.18 -7.29
N ILE A 169 19.91 8.75 -6.15
CA ILE A 169 19.62 9.62 -5.03
C ILE A 169 20.80 9.60 -4.04
N ASP A 170 21.49 10.73 -3.93
CA ASP A 170 22.66 10.91 -3.07
C ASP A 170 22.43 11.95 -1.95
N THR A 171 21.24 12.55 -1.89
CA THR A 171 20.85 13.53 -0.88
C THR A 171 19.45 13.25 -0.33
N ALA A 172 19.20 13.70 0.88
CA ALA A 172 17.87 13.60 1.48
C ALA A 172 16.90 14.58 0.83
N TYR A 173 15.67 14.13 0.61
CA TYR A 173 14.56 14.94 0.15
C TYR A 173 13.52 15.03 1.26
N PRO A 174 13.54 16.07 2.09
CA PRO A 174 12.52 16.24 3.11
C PRO A 174 11.13 16.18 2.49
N CYS A 175 10.23 15.50 3.18
CA CYS A 175 8.83 15.48 2.85
C CYS A 175 8.11 16.28 3.94
N ASP A 176 7.96 17.57 3.70
CA ASP A 176 7.16 18.41 4.56
C ASP A 176 5.70 18.00 4.41
N ASP A 177 5.05 17.66 5.48
CA ASP A 177 3.61 17.48 5.48
C ASP A 177 2.98 18.80 5.09
N VAL A 178 2.45 18.86 3.89
CA VAL A 178 1.74 20.04 3.39
C VAL A 178 0.43 20.12 4.18
N GLY A 179 0.49 20.81 5.32
CA GLY A 179 -0.70 21.19 6.07
C GLY A 179 -1.06 20.31 7.25
N GLY A 180 -0.10 19.76 7.97
CA GLY A 180 -0.40 19.02 9.17
C GLY A 180 -0.40 19.86 10.44
N TYR A 181 -1.48 20.50 10.78
CA TYR A 181 -1.82 20.69 12.18
C TYR A 181 -2.22 19.32 12.73
N TRP A 182 -1.25 18.54 13.18
CA TRP A 182 -1.47 17.29 13.92
C TRP A 182 -1.82 17.65 15.36
N GLY A 183 -3.06 18.11 15.57
CA GLY A 183 -3.66 18.11 16.90
C GLY A 183 -4.24 16.71 17.18
N ASP A 184 -4.47 16.41 18.44
CA ASP A 184 -5.06 15.16 18.93
C ASP A 184 -6.35 14.75 18.17
N ASP A 185 -7.04 15.72 17.58
CA ASP A 185 -8.27 15.52 16.79
C ASP A 185 -8.04 14.79 15.44
N LEU A 186 -6.82 14.82 14.88
CA LEU A 186 -6.53 14.17 13.59
C LEU A 186 -6.22 12.67 13.77
N TRP A 187 -5.60 12.29 14.88
CA TRP A 187 -5.39 10.88 15.24
C TRP A 187 -6.73 10.14 15.41
N ALA A 188 -7.66 10.79 16.09
CA ALA A 188 -9.01 10.25 16.24
C ALA A 188 -9.70 10.08 14.88
N LYS A 189 -9.46 10.99 13.94
CA LYS A 189 -10.03 10.95 12.60
C LYS A 189 -9.45 9.81 11.75
N ASP A 190 -8.14 9.58 11.81
CA ASP A 190 -7.48 8.49 11.09
C ASP A 190 -7.91 7.11 11.63
N GLU A 191 -8.02 6.98 12.97
CA GLU A 191 -8.51 5.76 13.61
C GLU A 191 -9.98 5.50 13.23
N GLU A 192 -10.84 6.50 13.34
CA GLU A 192 -12.24 6.41 12.92
C GLU A 192 -12.39 6.09 11.42
N PHE A 193 -11.52 6.63 10.57
CA PHE A 193 -11.54 6.33 9.13
C PHE A 193 -11.14 4.90 8.83
N SER A 194 -10.11 4.38 9.51
CA SER A 194 -9.69 2.98 9.38
C SER A 194 -10.78 2.02 9.86
N GLU A 195 -11.39 2.29 11.01
CA GLU A 195 -12.52 1.50 11.51
C GLU A 195 -13.74 1.54 10.57
N LEU A 196 -13.99 2.70 9.94
CA LEU A 196 -15.05 2.83 8.94
C LEU A 196 -14.77 1.95 7.71
N LEU A 197 -13.52 1.90 7.23
CA LEU A 197 -13.15 1.06 6.09
C LEU A 197 -13.40 -0.42 6.38
N ASP A 198 -12.96 -0.90 7.55
CA ASP A 198 -13.15 -2.29 7.98
C ASP A 198 -14.64 -2.64 8.07
N LEU A 199 -15.44 -1.72 8.60
CA LEU A 199 -16.89 -1.90 8.73
C LEU A 199 -17.57 -1.96 7.38
N LEU A 200 -17.23 -1.05 6.45
CA LEU A 200 -17.80 -1.02 5.10
C LEU A 200 -17.38 -2.24 4.27
N ASP A 201 -16.15 -2.72 4.45
CA ASP A 201 -15.68 -3.93 3.79
C ASP A 201 -16.51 -5.14 4.23
N TYR A 202 -16.80 -5.26 5.50
CA TYR A 202 -17.66 -6.30 6.07
C TYR A 202 -19.11 -6.19 5.58
N ASP A 203 -19.72 -5.01 5.67
CA ASP A 203 -21.14 -4.80 5.31
C ASP A 203 -21.42 -5.03 3.82
N ILE A 204 -20.49 -4.62 2.95
CA ILE A 204 -20.60 -4.84 1.49
C ILE A 204 -20.44 -6.34 1.15
N LEU A 205 -19.63 -7.08 1.93
CA LEU A 205 -19.52 -8.54 1.77
C LEU A 205 -20.79 -9.29 2.18
N GLU A 206 -21.41 -8.87 3.30
CA GLU A 206 -22.63 -9.52 3.83
C GLU A 206 -23.87 -9.22 2.97
N SER A 207 -23.86 -8.10 2.25
CA SER A 207 -25.01 -7.65 1.45
C SER A 207 -24.57 -7.14 0.07
N PRO A 208 -24.08 -8.00 -0.82
CA PRO A 208 -23.56 -7.59 -2.12
C PRO A 208 -24.61 -6.93 -3.06
N ASP A 209 -25.89 -7.16 -2.80
CA ASP A 209 -26.99 -6.51 -3.51
C ASP A 209 -27.39 -5.13 -2.92
N ALA A 210 -26.89 -4.80 -1.74
CA ALA A 210 -27.07 -3.47 -1.16
C ALA A 210 -26.11 -2.50 -1.85
N ASN A 211 -26.66 -1.44 -2.42
CA ASN A 211 -25.90 -0.40 -3.10
C ASN A 211 -26.04 0.93 -2.32
N PRO A 212 -25.40 1.01 -1.11
CA PRO A 212 -25.56 2.17 -0.26
C PRO A 212 -24.88 3.39 -0.88
N THR A 213 -25.48 4.55 -0.75
CA THR A 213 -24.82 5.80 -1.08
C THR A 213 -23.96 6.29 0.09
N ALA A 214 -22.95 7.11 -0.18
CA ALA A 214 -22.15 7.74 0.88
C ALA A 214 -23.03 8.57 1.85
N ALA A 215 -24.15 9.09 1.38
CA ALA A 215 -25.12 9.82 2.22
C ALA A 215 -25.84 8.87 3.19
N ASP A 216 -26.20 7.67 2.74
CA ASP A 216 -26.83 6.66 3.58
C ASP A 216 -25.88 6.18 4.66
N LEU A 217 -24.63 5.88 4.27
CA LEU A 217 -23.56 5.47 5.17
C LEU A 217 -23.24 6.57 6.19
N TYR A 218 -23.14 7.81 5.75
CA TYR A 218 -22.95 8.94 6.65
C TYR A 218 -24.08 9.08 7.66
N ALA A 219 -25.33 8.93 7.23
CA ALA A 219 -26.49 9.00 8.13
C ALA A 219 -26.47 7.85 9.15
N MET A 220 -26.05 6.66 8.74
CA MET A 220 -26.03 5.46 9.57
C MET A 220 -24.90 5.48 10.60
N TYR A 221 -23.69 5.82 10.18
CA TYR A 221 -22.47 5.63 10.97
C TYR A 221 -21.88 6.90 11.59
N LYS A 222 -22.36 8.10 11.23
CA LYS A 222 -21.90 9.36 11.83
C LYS A 222 -21.91 9.40 13.36
N PRO A 223 -22.87 8.77 14.06
CA PRO A 223 -22.83 8.72 15.52
C PRO A 223 -21.66 7.89 16.09
N GLN A 224 -21.14 6.92 15.33
CA GLN A 224 -20.00 6.09 15.72
C GLN A 224 -18.67 6.74 15.38
N PHE A 225 -18.63 7.50 14.30
CA PHE A 225 -17.44 8.18 13.78
C PHE A 225 -17.65 9.71 13.73
N PRO A 226 -17.67 10.37 14.88
CA PRO A 226 -18.05 11.78 14.97
C PRO A 226 -17.04 12.74 14.33
N SER A 227 -15.78 12.36 14.16
CA SER A 227 -14.74 13.20 13.53
C SER A 227 -14.83 13.19 12.00
N LEU A 228 -15.42 12.14 11.38
CA LEU A 228 -15.47 12.00 9.93
C LEU A 228 -16.50 12.92 9.28
N THR A 229 -16.14 13.52 8.15
CA THR A 229 -17.01 14.34 7.32
C THR A 229 -17.72 13.50 6.26
N LYS A 230 -18.74 14.04 5.62
CA LYS A 230 -19.43 13.37 4.51
C LYS A 230 -18.45 12.99 3.37
N SER A 231 -17.46 13.83 3.10
CA SER A 231 -16.43 13.53 2.10
C SER A 231 -15.57 12.32 2.47
N ASP A 232 -15.31 12.09 3.75
CA ASP A 232 -14.56 10.92 4.20
C ASP A 232 -15.34 9.62 3.91
N TYR A 233 -16.67 9.62 4.04
CA TYR A 233 -17.53 8.49 3.65
C TYR A 233 -17.58 8.27 2.14
N GLU A 234 -17.53 9.33 1.33
CA GLU A 234 -17.44 9.22 -0.13
C GLU A 234 -16.13 8.55 -0.54
N ILE A 235 -15.02 8.94 0.09
CA ILE A 235 -13.69 8.35 -0.14
C ILE A 235 -13.67 6.87 0.31
N ALA A 236 -14.16 6.57 1.50
CA ALA A 236 -14.18 5.22 2.04
C ALA A 236 -15.02 4.26 1.17
N LEU A 237 -16.21 4.68 0.76
CA LEU A 237 -17.09 3.87 -0.09
C LEU A 237 -16.43 3.58 -1.45
N ARG A 238 -15.91 4.61 -2.12
CA ARG A 238 -15.19 4.44 -3.39
C ARG A 238 -14.07 3.44 -3.26
N PHE A 239 -13.27 3.60 -2.22
CA PHE A 239 -12.13 2.73 -1.94
C PHE A 239 -12.53 1.25 -1.80
N VAL A 240 -13.56 0.94 -0.98
CA VAL A 240 -14.04 -0.43 -0.78
C VAL A 240 -14.61 -1.00 -2.08
N MET A 241 -15.34 -0.21 -2.87
CA MET A 241 -15.91 -0.64 -4.15
C MET A 241 -14.84 -0.96 -5.20
N GLU A 242 -13.82 -0.11 -5.33
CA GLU A 242 -12.68 -0.32 -6.24
C GLU A 242 -11.91 -1.61 -5.90
N ASN A 243 -11.68 -1.86 -4.61
CA ASN A 243 -10.99 -3.08 -4.16
C ASN A 243 -11.78 -4.37 -4.42
N LYS A 244 -13.10 -4.27 -4.52
CA LYS A 244 -13.97 -5.43 -4.85
C LYS A 244 -14.16 -5.62 -6.37
N GLY A 245 -13.51 -4.80 -7.20
CA GLY A 245 -13.62 -4.87 -8.65
C GLY A 245 -14.97 -4.42 -9.20
N ILE A 246 -15.73 -3.68 -8.40
CA ILE A 246 -17.02 -3.08 -8.81
C ILE A 246 -16.69 -1.77 -9.50
N SER A 247 -16.83 -1.72 -10.84
CA SER A 247 -16.52 -0.52 -11.62
C SER A 247 -17.56 0.59 -11.43
N GLU A 248 -17.12 1.86 -11.51
CA GLU A 248 -18.00 3.03 -11.44
C GLU A 248 -19.13 3.03 -12.48
N ASP A 249 -18.97 2.31 -13.60
CA ASP A 249 -19.99 2.19 -14.65
C ASP A 249 -21.22 1.35 -14.25
N GLU A 250 -21.12 0.56 -13.18
CA GLU A 250 -22.24 -0.20 -12.62
C GLU A 250 -22.94 0.53 -11.48
N THR A 251 -22.40 1.66 -11.05
CA THR A 251 -22.93 2.42 -9.93
C THR A 251 -23.44 3.80 -10.36
N ASP A 252 -24.70 3.90 -10.77
CA ASP A 252 -25.45 5.18 -10.86
C ASP A 252 -25.62 5.87 -9.48
N CYS A 253 -24.85 5.44 -8.48
CA CYS A 253 -25.03 5.75 -7.06
C CYS A 253 -24.39 7.06 -6.63
N PHE A 254 -23.51 7.65 -7.43
CA PHE A 254 -22.77 8.84 -6.98
C PHE A 254 -23.47 10.17 -7.19
N GLY A 255 -24.66 10.21 -7.83
CA GLY A 255 -25.48 11.43 -7.89
C GLY A 255 -24.77 12.69 -8.44
N ILE A 256 -23.59 12.56 -9.01
CA ILE A 256 -22.84 13.65 -9.62
C ILE A 256 -23.16 13.66 -11.10
N ARG A 257 -24.18 14.42 -11.47
CA ARG A 257 -24.37 14.82 -12.87
C ARG A 257 -23.21 15.76 -13.24
N ARG A 258 -22.53 15.42 -14.30
CA ARG A 258 -21.64 16.34 -15.02
C ARG A 258 -22.39 17.55 -15.54
#